data_4aa91a60fa6d550b1cb1e50d1edf0220
#
_entry.id   4aa91a60fa6d550b1cb1e50d1edf0220
#
_cell.length_a   1.000
_cell.length_b   1.000
_cell.length_c   1.000
_cell.angle_alpha   90.00
_cell.angle_beta   90.00
_cell.angle_gamma   90.00
#
_symmetry.space_group_name_H-M   'P 1'
#
loop_
_entity.id
_entity.type
_entity.pdbx_description
1 polymer ?
#
loop_
_entity_poly.entity_id
_entity_poly.type
_entity_poly.pdbx_seq_one_letter_code
_entity_poly.pdbx_strand_id
1 'polypeptide(L)' 'MNANTINIIEALLFASPEPLTQKKINIIFDEDSPKLDECIKILSKKFENDNH' A
#
# COMPACT_ATOMS: atom_id res chain seq x y z
N MET A 1 -8.45 -7.29 -2.59
CA MET A 1 -7.14 -6.74 -2.95
C MET A 1 -6.16 -7.89 -3.03
N ASN A 2 -5.40 -7.98 -4.10
CA ASN A 2 -4.49 -9.11 -4.26
C ASN A 2 -3.08 -8.80 -3.79
N ALA A 3 -2.25 -9.83 -3.72
CA ALA A 3 -0.89 -9.69 -3.19
C ALA A 3 -0.02 -8.76 -4.03
N ASN A 4 -0.23 -8.74 -5.34
CA ASN A 4 0.54 -7.85 -6.22
C ASN A 4 0.26 -6.38 -5.90
N THR A 5 -1.01 -6.05 -5.65
CA THR A 5 -1.39 -4.69 -5.29
C THR A 5 -0.71 -4.27 -4.00
N ILE A 6 -0.74 -5.15 -2.99
CA ILE A 6 -0.10 -4.86 -1.71
C ILE A 6 1.41 -4.70 -1.87
N ASN A 7 2.03 -5.52 -2.70
CA ASN A 7 3.47 -5.42 -2.94
C ASN A 7 3.83 -4.09 -3.60
N ILE A 8 3.01 -3.63 -4.53
CA ILE A 8 3.23 -2.34 -5.19
C ILE A 8 3.10 -1.20 -4.19
N ILE A 9 2.07 -1.23 -3.34
CA ILE A 9 1.88 -0.21 -2.32
C ILE A 9 3.06 -0.19 -1.35
N GLU A 10 3.51 -1.37 -0.92
CA GLU A 10 4.66 -1.48 -0.03
C GLU A 10 5.91 -0.84 -0.66
N ALA A 11 6.16 -1.15 -1.92
CA ALA A 11 7.31 -0.59 -2.63
C ALA A 11 7.22 0.93 -2.75
N LEU A 12 6.02 1.45 -3.00
CA LEU A 12 5.81 2.89 -3.09
C LEU A 12 6.07 3.57 -1.76
N LEU A 13 5.64 2.96 -0.67
CA LEU A 13 5.86 3.51 0.67
C LEU A 13 7.34 3.62 1.00
N PHE A 14 8.13 2.63 0.61
CA PHE A 14 9.55 2.61 0.92
C PHE A 14 10.39 3.44 -0.06
N ALA A 15 9.97 3.53 -1.31
CA ALA A 15 10.75 4.20 -2.35
C ALA A 15 10.45 5.69 -2.47
N SER A 16 9.27 6.12 -2.06
CA SER A 16 8.85 7.49 -2.23
C SER A 16 9.38 8.37 -1.10
N PRO A 17 9.98 9.53 -1.41
CA PRO A 17 10.41 10.47 -0.37
C PRO A 17 9.26 11.25 0.25
N GLU A 18 8.08 11.18 -0.36
CA GLU A 18 6.89 11.87 0.12
C GLU A 18 5.88 10.87 0.65
N PRO A 19 5.01 11.29 1.59
CA PRO A 19 3.95 10.40 2.06
C PRO A 19 3.05 9.95 0.93
N LEU A 20 2.70 8.68 0.93
CA LEU A 20 1.76 8.14 -0.04
C LEU A 20 0.35 8.58 0.33
N THR A 21 -0.39 9.10 -0.64
CA THR A 21 -1.76 9.59 -0.43
C THR A 21 -2.73 8.78 -1.29
N GLN A 22 -4.01 8.81 -0.90
CA GLN A 22 -5.05 8.18 -1.69
C GLN A 22 -5.10 8.77 -3.11
N LYS A 23 -4.85 10.05 -3.23
CA LYS A 23 -4.82 10.71 -4.53
C LYS A 23 -3.76 10.11 -5.44
N LYS A 24 -2.56 9.86 -4.92
CA LYS A 24 -1.50 9.23 -5.69
C LYS A 24 -1.84 7.80 -6.07
N ILE A 25 -2.44 7.07 -5.16
CA ILE A 25 -2.89 5.70 -5.44
C ILE A 25 -3.91 5.70 -6.57
N ASN A 26 -4.85 6.63 -6.54
CA ASN A 26 -5.86 6.72 -7.58
C ASN A 26 -5.26 7.01 -8.96
N ILE A 27 -4.21 7.80 -9.01
CA ILE A 27 -3.52 8.09 -10.26
C ILE A 27 -2.81 6.85 -10.80
N ILE A 28 -2.18 6.09 -9.92
CA ILE A 28 -1.38 4.93 -10.32
C ILE A 28 -2.27 3.76 -10.74
N PHE A 29 -3.31 3.47 -9.96
CA PHE A 29 -4.16 2.30 -10.18
C PHE A 29 -5.43 2.58 -10.96
N ASP A 30 -5.79 3.85 -11.10
CA ASP A 30 -6.97 4.24 -11.87
C ASP A 30 -8.25 3.62 -11.29
N GLU A 31 -8.99 2.83 -12.10
CA GLU A 31 -10.27 2.27 -11.68
C GLU A 31 -10.15 1.24 -10.56
N ASP A 32 -9.03 0.56 -10.50
CA ASP A 32 -8.80 -0.50 -9.52
C ASP A 32 -8.05 -0.01 -8.29
N SER A 33 -8.05 1.29 -8.04
CA SER A 33 -7.26 1.83 -6.94
C SER A 33 -7.75 1.31 -5.59
N PRO A 34 -6.84 0.78 -4.77
CA PRO A 34 -7.18 0.33 -3.43
C PRO A 34 -7.31 1.51 -2.49
N LYS A 35 -7.97 1.28 -1.35
CA LYS A 35 -8.03 2.30 -0.30
C LYS A 35 -6.77 2.24 0.54
N LEU A 36 -6.16 3.40 0.74
CA LEU A 36 -4.91 3.48 1.50
C LEU A 36 -5.07 2.93 2.91
N ASP A 37 -6.19 3.22 3.56
CA ASP A 37 -6.45 2.73 4.92
C ASP A 37 -6.41 1.21 4.98
N GLU A 38 -6.99 0.54 3.98
CA GLU A 38 -6.99 -0.92 3.92
C GLU A 38 -5.59 -1.46 3.66
N CYS A 39 -4.84 -0.79 2.80
CA CYS A 39 -3.46 -1.19 2.52
C CYS A 39 -2.60 -1.11 3.79
N ILE A 40 -2.75 -0.05 4.54
CA ILE A 40 -1.99 0.13 5.78
C ILE A 40 -2.34 -0.95 6.79
N LYS A 41 -3.62 -1.29 6.91
CA LYS A 41 -4.04 -2.37 7.82
C LYS A 41 -3.41 -3.70 7.44
N ILE A 42 -3.42 -4.02 6.16
CA ILE A 42 -2.86 -5.28 5.68
C ILE A 42 -1.36 -5.33 5.91
N LEU A 43 -0.66 -4.25 5.58
CA LEU A 43 0.79 -4.17 5.77
C LEU A 43 1.16 -4.20 7.25
N SER A 44 0.37 -3.55 8.10
CA SER A 44 0.61 -3.58 9.55
C SER A 44 0.52 -4.99 10.09
N LYS A 45 -0.47 -5.75 9.64
CA LYS A 45 -0.61 -7.14 10.05
C LYS A 45 0.55 -7.99 9.56
N LYS A 46 1.00 -7.74 8.34
CA LYS A 46 2.12 -8.47 7.76
C LYS A 46 3.38 -8.25 8.58
N PHE A 47 3.68 -7.00 8.90
CA PHE A 47 4.87 -6.67 9.67
C PHE A 47 4.76 -7.16 11.12
N GLU A 48 3.57 -7.11 11.69
CA GLU A 48 3.33 -7.62 13.03
C GLU A 48 3.60 -9.12 13.11
N ASN A 49 3.15 -9.87 12.12
CA ASN A 49 3.36 -11.31 12.06
C ASN A 49 4.82 -11.67 11.81
N ASP A 50 5.53 -10.84 11.07
CA ASP A 50 6.94 -11.08 10.76
C ASP A 50 7.89 -10.61 11.85
N ASN A 51 7.38 -9.87 12.80
CA ASN A 51 8.19 -9.28 13.88
C ASN A 51 8.25 -10.23 15.06
N HIS A 52 9.38 -10.86 15.20
CA HIS A 52 9.62 -11.81 16.28
C HIS A 52 10.62 -11.29 17.29
#